data_2dc0340553d92de158ff43d56cff2936
#
_entry.id   2dc0340553d92de158ff43d56cff2936
#
_cell.length_a   1.000
_cell.length_b   1.000
_cell.length_c   1.000
_cell.angle_alpha   90.00
_cell.angle_beta   90.00
_cell.angle_gamma   90.00
#
_symmetry.space_group_name_H-M   'P 1'
#
loop_
_entity.id
_entity.type
_entity.pdbx_description
1 polymer ?
#
loop_
_entity_poly.entity_id
_entity_poly.type
_entity_poly.pdbx_seq_one_letter_code
_entity_poly.pdbx_strand_id
1 'polypeptide(L)'
;SAQALGINEYLLLSKGESKDVGRARDVILADAFEAIIGAIYLDSGYASAEAFIAKNLYNKIESVIASRSYQDAKSRFQEIAQEKKGITPSYETLSEIGPDHNKRFTVGVFIGNEEIARGEGQSKQEAEQSAAIAGLDKMGW
;
A
#
# COMPACT_ATOMS: atom_id res chain seq x y z
N SER A 1 -4.25 -5.59 -11.16
CA SER A 1 -5.12 -6.51 -11.94
C SER A 1 -5.94 -5.76 -12.96
N ALA A 2 -6.77 -4.80 -12.58
CA ALA A 2 -7.63 -4.02 -13.49
C ALA A 2 -6.85 -3.32 -14.63
N GLN A 3 -5.70 -2.70 -14.33
CA GLN A 3 -4.84 -2.07 -15.33
C GLN A 3 -4.35 -3.07 -16.39
N ALA A 4 -3.97 -4.29 -15.98
CA ALA A 4 -3.49 -5.32 -16.90
C ALA A 4 -4.58 -5.85 -17.86
N LEU A 5 -5.85 -5.68 -17.49
CA LEU A 5 -7.00 -6.02 -18.32
C LEU A 5 -7.45 -4.87 -19.24
N GLY A 6 -6.79 -3.70 -19.18
CA GLY A 6 -7.17 -2.54 -19.97
C GLY A 6 -8.51 -1.91 -19.58
N ILE A 7 -9.05 -2.24 -18.39
CA ILE A 7 -10.39 -1.77 -17.94
C ILE A 7 -10.50 -0.25 -17.99
N ASN A 8 -9.38 0.43 -17.76
CA ASN A 8 -9.30 1.87 -17.73
C ASN A 8 -9.85 2.56 -18.99
N GLU A 9 -9.71 1.93 -20.15
CA GLU A 9 -10.13 2.46 -21.45
C GLU A 9 -11.65 2.40 -21.66
N TYR A 10 -12.34 1.56 -20.88
CA TYR A 10 -13.78 1.32 -21.00
C TYR A 10 -14.61 2.00 -19.92
N LEU A 11 -13.95 2.67 -18.94
CA LEU A 11 -14.65 3.36 -17.87
C LEU A 11 -15.27 4.68 -18.34
N LEU A 12 -16.57 4.81 -18.13
CA LEU A 12 -17.30 6.07 -18.34
C LEU A 12 -17.16 6.93 -17.07
N LEU A 13 -16.24 7.87 -17.10
CA LEU A 13 -15.90 8.72 -15.97
C LEU A 13 -16.40 10.14 -16.15
N SER A 14 -16.72 10.80 -15.04
CA SER A 14 -16.95 12.24 -15.03
C SER A 14 -15.66 13.01 -15.37
N LYS A 15 -15.80 14.32 -15.72
CA LYS A 15 -14.64 15.19 -15.98
C LYS A 15 -13.71 15.32 -14.78
N GLY A 16 -14.21 15.15 -13.55
CA GLY A 16 -13.40 15.13 -12.33
C GLY A 16 -12.60 13.84 -12.24
N GLU A 17 -13.28 12.71 -12.22
CA GLU A 17 -12.69 11.37 -12.10
C GLU A 17 -11.71 11.02 -13.22
N SER A 18 -11.94 11.55 -14.44
CA SER A 18 -11.00 11.35 -15.54
C SER A 18 -9.62 11.98 -15.33
N LYS A 19 -9.52 12.96 -14.41
CA LYS A 19 -8.26 13.61 -14.03
C LYS A 19 -7.62 12.98 -12.79
N ASP A 20 -8.33 12.07 -12.11
CA ASP A 20 -7.81 11.38 -10.94
C ASP A 20 -6.63 10.49 -11.31
N VAL A 21 -5.59 10.59 -10.50
CA VAL A 21 -4.36 9.81 -10.61
C VAL A 21 -4.02 9.18 -9.27
N GLY A 22 -3.11 8.21 -9.26
CA GLY A 22 -2.66 7.56 -8.04
C GLY A 22 -3.79 6.83 -7.32
N ARG A 23 -3.88 7.00 -6.00
CA ARG A 23 -4.78 6.24 -5.14
C ARG A 23 -6.26 6.37 -5.49
N ALA A 24 -6.73 7.57 -5.86
CA ALA A 24 -8.13 7.76 -6.26
C ALA A 24 -8.47 6.94 -7.51
N ARG A 25 -7.57 6.91 -8.49
CA ARG A 25 -7.71 6.09 -9.69
C ARG A 25 -7.68 4.61 -9.39
N ASP A 26 -6.83 4.17 -8.46
CA ASP A 26 -6.72 2.76 -8.08
C ASP A 26 -8.00 2.25 -7.41
N VAL A 27 -8.71 3.07 -6.64
CA VAL A 27 -10.02 2.73 -6.05
C VAL A 27 -11.05 2.48 -7.14
N ILE A 28 -11.20 3.41 -8.09
CA ILE A 28 -12.15 3.28 -9.22
C ILE A 28 -11.86 1.99 -10.03
N LEU A 29 -10.60 1.68 -10.26
CA LEU A 29 -10.19 0.47 -10.96
C LEU A 29 -10.45 -0.81 -10.15
N ALA A 30 -10.36 -0.75 -8.83
CA ALA A 30 -10.70 -1.88 -7.94
C ALA A 30 -12.20 -2.15 -7.99
N ASP A 31 -13.02 -1.13 -7.82
CA ASP A 31 -14.49 -1.24 -7.88
C ASP A 31 -14.96 -1.79 -9.24
N ALA A 32 -14.35 -1.31 -10.34
CA ALA A 32 -14.66 -1.80 -11.68
C ALA A 32 -14.27 -3.29 -11.85
N PHE A 33 -13.16 -3.72 -11.26
CA PHE A 33 -12.74 -5.12 -11.29
C PHE A 33 -13.71 -6.02 -10.50
N GLU A 34 -14.18 -5.56 -9.34
CA GLU A 34 -15.19 -6.26 -8.54
C GLU A 34 -16.52 -6.34 -9.28
N ALA A 35 -16.94 -5.27 -9.94
CA ALA A 35 -18.16 -5.27 -10.75
C ALA A 35 -18.10 -6.29 -11.91
N ILE A 36 -16.94 -6.46 -12.55
CA ILE A 36 -16.74 -7.48 -13.59
C ILE A 36 -16.86 -8.89 -13.01
N ILE A 37 -16.31 -9.15 -11.83
CA ILE A 37 -16.48 -10.45 -11.15
C ILE A 37 -17.95 -10.72 -10.88
N GLY A 38 -18.68 -9.72 -10.39
CA GLY A 38 -20.13 -9.81 -10.17
C GLY A 38 -20.90 -10.10 -11.45
N ALA A 39 -20.58 -9.44 -12.56
CA ALA A 39 -21.20 -9.66 -13.86
C ALA A 39 -20.93 -11.08 -14.38
N ILE A 40 -19.70 -11.58 -14.28
CA ILE A 40 -19.34 -12.96 -14.67
C ILE A 40 -20.11 -13.97 -13.81
N TYR A 41 -20.22 -13.71 -12.51
CA TYR A 41 -20.97 -14.58 -11.60
C TYR A 41 -22.45 -14.67 -12.00
N LEU A 42 -23.10 -13.54 -12.29
CA LEU A 42 -24.51 -13.48 -12.66
C LEU A 42 -24.78 -14.12 -14.04
N ASP A 43 -23.87 -13.96 -14.98
CA ASP A 43 -24.01 -14.50 -16.35
C ASP A 43 -23.64 -15.98 -16.43
N SER A 44 -22.53 -16.38 -15.87
CA SER A 44 -21.89 -17.68 -16.11
C SER A 44 -21.63 -18.49 -14.83
N GLY A 45 -22.07 -18.02 -13.67
CA GLY A 45 -22.05 -18.74 -12.40
C GLY A 45 -20.70 -18.73 -11.68
N TYR A 46 -20.67 -19.38 -10.50
CA TYR A 46 -19.56 -19.38 -9.56
C TYR A 46 -18.24 -19.89 -10.17
N ALA A 47 -18.28 -21.02 -10.89
CA ALA A 47 -17.07 -21.61 -11.44
C ALA A 47 -16.34 -20.70 -12.44
N SER A 48 -17.09 -19.92 -13.23
CA SER A 48 -16.53 -18.96 -14.18
C SER A 48 -15.91 -17.76 -13.45
N ALA A 49 -16.57 -17.25 -12.41
CA ALA A 49 -16.04 -16.18 -11.57
C ALA A 49 -14.78 -16.63 -10.83
N GLU A 50 -14.75 -17.82 -10.25
CA GLU A 50 -13.58 -18.40 -9.58
C GLU A 50 -12.40 -18.54 -10.55
N ALA A 51 -12.61 -19.05 -11.74
CA ALA A 51 -11.57 -19.18 -12.77
C ALA A 51 -11.01 -17.82 -13.19
N PHE A 52 -11.88 -16.80 -13.32
CA PHE A 52 -11.46 -15.43 -13.63
C PHE A 52 -10.60 -14.84 -12.51
N ILE A 53 -11.00 -15.00 -11.24
CA ILE A 53 -10.24 -14.56 -10.07
C ILE A 53 -8.88 -15.27 -10.01
N ALA A 54 -8.88 -16.59 -10.14
CA ALA A 54 -7.65 -17.38 -10.10
C ALA A 54 -6.65 -16.93 -11.16
N LYS A 55 -7.10 -16.70 -12.38
CA LYS A 55 -6.26 -16.23 -13.49
C LYS A 55 -5.68 -14.85 -13.26
N ASN A 56 -6.44 -13.90 -12.66
CA ASN A 56 -6.08 -12.49 -12.64
C ASN A 56 -5.55 -11.99 -11.29
N LEU A 57 -5.76 -12.74 -10.20
CA LEU A 57 -5.34 -12.37 -8.85
C LEU A 57 -4.35 -13.36 -8.24
N TYR A 58 -4.57 -14.68 -8.35
CA TYR A 58 -3.78 -15.65 -7.60
C TYR A 58 -2.29 -15.64 -7.96
N ASN A 59 -1.96 -15.43 -9.23
CA ASN A 59 -0.55 -15.31 -9.67
C ASN A 59 0.19 -14.14 -9.01
N LYS A 60 -0.52 -13.18 -8.41
CA LYS A 60 0.08 -12.02 -7.72
C LYS A 60 0.20 -12.25 -6.22
N ILE A 61 -0.55 -13.19 -5.65
CA ILE A 61 -0.55 -13.46 -4.22
C ILE A 61 0.84 -13.89 -3.75
N GLU A 62 1.49 -14.79 -4.48
CA GLU A 62 2.85 -15.25 -4.13
C GLU A 62 3.85 -14.10 -4.09
N SER A 63 3.80 -13.20 -5.08
CA SER A 63 4.68 -12.03 -5.11
C SER A 63 4.40 -11.03 -3.99
N VAL A 64 3.11 -10.83 -3.65
CA VAL A 64 2.69 -9.98 -2.53
C VAL A 64 3.13 -10.58 -1.21
N ILE A 65 2.95 -11.89 -1.00
CA ILE A 65 3.41 -12.60 0.17
C ILE A 65 4.95 -12.55 0.28
N ALA A 66 5.65 -12.82 -0.81
CA ALA A 66 7.11 -12.79 -0.86
C ALA A 66 7.68 -11.39 -0.56
N SER A 67 7.03 -10.34 -1.06
CA SER A 67 7.42 -8.95 -0.80
C SER A 67 7.06 -8.47 0.61
N ARG A 68 6.26 -9.25 1.36
CA ARG A 68 5.68 -8.85 2.65
C ARG A 68 4.93 -7.50 2.61
N SER A 69 4.56 -7.04 1.42
CA SER A 69 3.89 -5.75 1.21
C SER A 69 2.46 -5.69 1.79
N TYR A 70 1.91 -6.84 2.21
CA TYR A 70 0.63 -6.92 2.92
C TYR A 70 0.75 -6.59 4.42
N GLN A 71 1.97 -6.66 4.99
CA GLN A 71 2.18 -6.27 6.37
C GLN A 71 2.48 -4.77 6.43
N ASP A 72 1.71 -4.06 7.23
CA ASP A 72 2.04 -2.70 7.62
C ASP A 72 3.33 -2.74 8.45
N ALA A 73 4.42 -2.24 7.86
CA ALA A 73 5.73 -2.25 8.52
C ALA A 73 5.71 -1.49 9.86
N LYS A 74 4.87 -0.47 9.98
CA LYS A 74 4.68 0.27 11.24
C LYS A 74 4.07 -0.63 12.31
N SER A 75 3.01 -1.36 11.97
CA SER A 75 2.36 -2.30 12.91
C SER A 75 3.34 -3.39 13.34
N ARG A 76 4.06 -3.98 12.39
CA ARG A 76 5.06 -5.00 12.69
C ARG A 76 6.19 -4.46 13.58
N PHE A 77 6.73 -3.28 13.27
CA PHE A 77 7.78 -2.67 14.08
C PHE A 77 7.27 -2.36 15.50
N GLN A 78 6.03 -1.88 15.63
CA GLN A 78 5.38 -1.62 16.91
C GLN A 78 5.22 -2.88 17.74
N GLU A 79 4.70 -3.96 17.16
CA GLU A 79 4.51 -5.24 17.84
C GLU A 79 5.84 -5.78 18.39
N ILE A 80 6.88 -5.82 17.55
CA ILE A 80 8.19 -6.34 17.95
C ILE A 80 8.87 -5.42 18.97
N ALA A 81 8.77 -4.09 18.81
CA ALA A 81 9.32 -3.15 19.77
C ALA A 81 8.64 -3.29 21.14
N GLN A 82 7.32 -3.45 21.14
CA GLN A 82 6.57 -3.69 22.37
C GLN A 82 6.94 -5.02 23.02
N GLU A 83 7.06 -6.09 22.22
CA GLU A 83 7.47 -7.41 22.71
C GLU A 83 8.89 -7.42 23.30
N LYS A 84 9.86 -6.85 22.57
CA LYS A 84 11.28 -6.95 22.93
C LYS A 84 11.77 -5.86 23.87
N LYS A 85 11.16 -4.68 23.84
CA LYS A 85 11.61 -3.48 24.59
C LYS A 85 10.55 -2.94 25.56
N GLY A 86 9.29 -3.38 25.46
CA GLY A 86 8.18 -2.85 26.27
C GLY A 86 7.81 -1.41 25.95
N ILE A 87 8.25 -0.87 24.80
CA ILE A 87 8.10 0.53 24.43
C ILE A 87 7.40 0.62 23.08
N THR A 88 6.38 1.48 23.00
CA THR A 88 5.76 1.83 21.72
C THR A 88 6.65 2.81 20.96
N PRO A 89 7.02 2.51 19.70
CA PRO A 89 7.84 3.42 18.91
C PRO A 89 7.09 4.69 18.54
N SER A 90 7.81 5.80 18.40
CA SER A 90 7.29 7.07 17.89
C SER A 90 7.90 7.40 16.53
N TYR A 91 7.18 8.23 15.76
CA TYR A 91 7.60 8.70 14.44
C TYR A 91 7.61 10.23 14.44
N GLU A 92 8.72 10.82 14.02
CA GLU A 92 8.87 12.27 13.98
C GLU A 92 9.27 12.73 12.58
N THR A 93 8.59 13.75 12.07
CA THR A 93 8.97 14.39 10.80
C THR A 93 10.22 15.22 11.02
N LEU A 94 11.35 14.80 10.46
CA LEU A 94 12.64 15.45 10.58
C LEU A 94 12.83 16.56 9.55
N SER A 95 12.28 16.36 8.34
CA SER A 95 12.31 17.39 7.29
C SER A 95 11.12 17.28 6.35
N GLU A 96 10.76 18.40 5.75
CA GLU A 96 9.76 18.54 4.70
C GLU A 96 10.31 19.50 3.65
N ILE A 97 10.61 19.00 2.45
CA ILE A 97 11.29 19.74 1.39
C ILE A 97 10.51 19.62 0.09
N GLY A 98 10.48 20.71 -0.68
CA GLY A 98 9.85 20.77 -2.00
C GLY A 98 8.54 21.55 -2.03
N PRO A 99 8.06 21.90 -3.25
CA PRO A 99 6.79 22.59 -3.44
C PRO A 99 5.61 21.66 -3.10
N ASP A 100 4.43 22.23 -2.84
CA ASP A 100 3.24 21.50 -2.37
C ASP A 100 2.84 20.31 -3.26
N HIS A 101 3.08 20.40 -4.55
CA HIS A 101 2.77 19.33 -5.52
C HIS A 101 3.86 18.26 -5.67
N ASN A 102 5.01 18.44 -5.01
CA ASN A 102 6.13 17.49 -5.04
C ASN A 102 6.94 17.56 -3.74
N LYS A 103 6.24 17.47 -2.59
CA LYS A 103 6.87 17.43 -1.28
C LYS A 103 7.56 16.09 -1.03
N ARG A 104 8.71 16.16 -0.39
CA ARG A 104 9.41 14.99 0.13
C ARG A 104 9.53 15.11 1.64
N PHE A 105 9.12 14.07 2.32
CA PHE A 105 9.15 13.97 3.78
C PHE A 105 10.27 13.03 4.20
N THR A 106 11.01 13.40 5.23
CA THR A 106 11.92 12.51 5.94
C THR A 106 11.40 12.32 7.35
N VAL A 107 11.19 11.07 7.74
CA VAL A 107 10.67 10.68 9.05
C VAL A 107 11.67 9.80 9.77
N GLY A 108 11.91 10.07 11.04
CA GLY A 108 12.66 9.20 11.95
C GLY A 108 11.72 8.29 12.73
N VAL A 109 12.11 7.02 12.94
CA VAL A 109 11.47 6.12 13.90
C VAL A 109 12.32 6.00 15.16
N PHE A 110 11.69 6.12 16.32
CA PHE A 110 12.34 6.17 17.63
C PHE A 110 11.80 5.08 18.57
N ILE A 111 12.67 4.57 19.42
CA ILE A 111 12.30 3.77 20.59
C ILE A 111 12.75 4.55 21.83
N GLY A 112 11.80 5.11 22.57
CA GLY A 112 12.11 6.10 23.60
C GLY A 112 12.76 7.33 22.99
N ASN A 113 13.97 7.68 23.43
CA ASN A 113 14.72 8.83 22.89
C ASN A 113 15.78 8.44 21.84
N GLU A 114 15.87 7.16 21.50
CA GLU A 114 16.85 6.65 20.54
C GLU A 114 16.27 6.63 19.13
N GLU A 115 16.91 7.33 18.19
CA GLU A 115 16.60 7.25 16.77
C GLU A 115 17.10 5.91 16.21
N ILE A 116 16.17 5.08 15.76
CA ILE A 116 16.50 3.76 15.21
C ILE A 116 16.85 3.86 13.74
N ALA A 117 15.99 4.51 12.94
CA ALA A 117 16.19 4.63 11.49
C ALA A 117 15.44 5.83 10.93
N ARG A 118 15.68 6.13 9.65
CA ARG A 118 14.96 7.15 8.88
C ARG A 118 14.38 6.56 7.62
N GLY A 119 13.28 7.16 7.17
CA GLY A 119 12.64 6.85 5.91
C GLY A 119 12.23 8.10 5.16
N GLU A 120 12.15 8.00 3.85
CA GLU A 120 11.70 9.07 2.97
C GLU A 120 10.47 8.64 2.18
N GLY A 121 9.60 9.61 1.82
CA GLY A 121 8.42 9.38 1.02
C GLY A 121 7.82 10.67 0.47
N GLN A 122 6.86 10.53 -0.44
CA GLN A 122 6.10 11.66 -0.99
C GLN A 122 4.93 12.07 -0.08
N SER A 123 4.66 11.29 0.95
CA SER A 123 3.73 11.60 2.03
C SER A 123 4.35 11.23 3.37
N LYS A 124 3.83 11.81 4.46
CA LYS A 124 4.26 11.45 5.81
C LYS A 124 4.07 9.95 6.08
N GLN A 125 2.92 9.40 5.65
CA GLN A 125 2.61 7.99 5.82
C GLN A 125 3.61 7.08 5.07
N GLU A 126 4.00 7.42 3.86
CA GLU A 126 5.00 6.69 3.08
C GLU A 126 6.38 6.76 3.74
N ALA A 127 6.78 7.94 4.22
CA ALA A 127 8.04 8.13 4.92
C ALA A 127 8.08 7.35 6.25
N GLU A 128 6.96 7.30 6.99
CA GLU A 128 6.84 6.50 8.21
C GLU A 128 6.96 5.00 7.94
N GLN A 129 6.31 4.49 6.89
CA GLN A 129 6.45 3.10 6.46
C GLN A 129 7.90 2.77 6.07
N SER A 130 8.52 3.65 5.31
CA SER A 130 9.93 3.52 4.92
C SER A 130 10.86 3.51 6.14
N ALA A 131 10.62 4.39 7.13
CA ALA A 131 11.37 4.42 8.39
C ALA A 131 11.20 3.13 9.20
N ALA A 132 9.96 2.58 9.24
CA ALA A 132 9.69 1.31 9.92
C ALA A 132 10.41 0.14 9.27
N ILE A 133 10.42 0.05 7.93
CA ILE A 133 11.17 -0.98 7.18
C ILE A 133 12.67 -0.89 7.52
N ALA A 134 13.25 0.31 7.41
CA ALA A 134 14.65 0.52 7.74
C ALA A 134 14.97 0.20 9.21
N GLY A 135 14.00 0.46 10.11
CA GLY A 135 14.11 0.11 11.52
C GLY A 135 14.11 -1.40 11.77
N LEU A 136 13.22 -2.15 11.11
CA LEU A 136 13.18 -3.61 11.15
C LEU A 136 14.51 -4.22 10.69
N ASP A 137 15.02 -3.73 9.55
CA ASP A 137 16.28 -4.21 8.98
C ASP A 137 17.48 -3.91 9.90
N LYS A 138 17.57 -2.69 10.44
CA LYS A 138 18.65 -2.29 11.34
C LYS A 138 18.67 -3.09 12.65
N MET A 139 17.48 -3.40 13.17
CA MET A 139 17.33 -4.16 14.42
C MET A 139 17.39 -5.68 14.22
N GLY A 140 17.38 -6.16 12.98
CA GLY A 140 17.31 -7.59 12.67
C GLY A 140 15.98 -8.24 13.09
N TRP A 141 14.85 -7.54 12.90
CA TRP A 141 13.50 -7.91 13.35
C TRP A 141 12.59 -8.38 12.22
#